data_29f9a6f3df4488ad9db79d659763d789
#
_entry.id   29f9a6f3df4488ad9db79d659763d789
#
_cell.length_a   1.000
_cell.length_b   1.000
_cell.length_c   1.000
_cell.angle_alpha   90.00
_cell.angle_beta   90.00
_cell.angle_gamma   90.00
#
_symmetry.space_group_name_H-M   'P 1'
#
loop_
_entity.id
_entity.type
_entity.pdbx_description
1 polymer ?
#
loop_
_entity_poly.entity_id
_entity_poly.type
_entity_poly.pdbx_seq_one_letter_code
_entity_poly.pdbx_strand_id
1 'polypeptide(L)'
;MTAAVDFRLTDDQRALRDGTRELLAGRFGRDRLRAAVEAPALDRALWRELGEAGFFALRLPAAAGGVGLGLPEAVLVFEEAGRALLPGPLVACQVLASVVDGVATGERIAGLCAAAAGPVLWEHPADCDELILVEGAGKEGEGDRAFRAAASEVAAAPLASVDPLTPLARLTDFPRTAPLALDTSRLRREAALLTAAQQLGSAARTVEMAVDHARRREQFGVPIGSFQAVKHLCAQMLVRTEIARSAVYAASVTGDALEVAGAKLLADEAAVRNARDCLQVQGGMGFTWEADVHLHLKRAWLRAERWGAARELAELLAEGLVTGAEAESEAGVVE
;
A
#
# COMPACT_ATOMS: atom_id res chain seq x y z
N MET A 1 -28.93 15.46 12.28
CA MET A 1 -28.15 14.70 13.28
C MET A 1 -27.19 13.80 12.49
N THR A 2 -25.96 14.20 12.34
CA THR A 2 -24.90 13.34 11.81
C THR A 2 -24.65 12.23 12.84
N ALA A 3 -24.89 10.98 12.48
CA ALA A 3 -24.52 9.85 13.33
C ALA A 3 -23.02 9.96 13.63
N ALA A 4 -22.64 9.86 14.90
CA ALA A 4 -21.24 9.82 15.27
C ALA A 4 -20.57 8.62 14.58
N VAL A 5 -19.52 8.86 13.80
CA VAL A 5 -18.76 7.78 13.15
C VAL A 5 -18.01 7.03 14.25
N ASP A 6 -18.26 5.73 14.38
CA ASP A 6 -17.50 4.86 15.29
C ASP A 6 -16.29 4.27 14.53
N PHE A 7 -15.09 4.69 14.89
CA PHE A 7 -13.84 4.23 14.28
C PHE A 7 -13.34 2.89 14.85
N ARG A 8 -14.06 2.27 15.78
CA ARG A 8 -13.71 0.95 16.30
C ARG A 8 -14.10 -0.13 15.28
N LEU A 9 -13.20 -1.07 15.07
CA LEU A 9 -13.50 -2.22 14.22
C LEU A 9 -14.67 -3.02 14.77
N THR A 10 -15.58 -3.41 13.90
CA THR A 10 -16.65 -4.38 14.20
C THR A 10 -16.05 -5.78 14.42
N ASP A 11 -16.85 -6.72 14.93
CA ASP A 11 -16.41 -8.12 15.08
C ASP A 11 -16.10 -8.74 13.72
N ASP A 12 -16.91 -8.46 12.70
CA ASP A 12 -16.69 -8.95 11.33
C ASP A 12 -15.39 -8.39 10.72
N GLN A 13 -15.11 -7.10 10.93
CA GLN A 13 -13.86 -6.49 10.48
C GLN A 13 -12.62 -7.08 11.19
N ARG A 14 -12.74 -7.39 12.48
CA ARG A 14 -11.69 -8.11 13.22
C ARG A 14 -11.50 -9.51 12.66
N ALA A 15 -12.58 -10.24 12.44
CA ALA A 15 -12.54 -11.58 11.87
C ALA A 15 -11.92 -11.59 10.46
N LEU A 16 -12.28 -10.62 9.61
CA LEU A 16 -11.68 -10.45 8.26
C LEU A 16 -10.18 -10.22 8.34
N ARG A 17 -9.73 -9.28 9.17
CA ARG A 17 -8.31 -8.98 9.36
C ARG A 17 -7.55 -10.21 9.86
N ASP A 18 -8.03 -10.86 10.89
CA ASP A 18 -7.37 -11.99 11.53
C ASP A 18 -7.37 -13.21 10.61
N GLY A 19 -8.46 -13.49 9.89
CA GLY A 19 -8.53 -14.52 8.86
C GLY A 19 -7.58 -14.26 7.67
N THR A 20 -7.46 -13.00 7.24
CA THR A 20 -6.47 -12.61 6.21
C THR A 20 -5.04 -12.86 6.69
N ARG A 21 -4.74 -12.51 7.94
CA ARG A 21 -3.43 -12.79 8.55
C ARG A 21 -3.12 -14.28 8.59
N GLU A 22 -4.07 -15.12 9.01
CA GLU A 22 -3.93 -16.58 9.05
C GLU A 22 -3.74 -17.16 7.64
N LEU A 23 -4.53 -16.72 6.67
CA LEU A 23 -4.40 -17.12 5.27
C LEU A 23 -2.99 -16.83 4.75
N LEU A 24 -2.50 -15.60 4.92
CA LEU A 24 -1.19 -15.19 4.44
C LEU A 24 -0.05 -15.90 5.21
N ALA A 25 -0.18 -16.10 6.50
CA ALA A 25 0.80 -16.87 7.29
C ALA A 25 0.91 -18.33 6.82
N GLY A 26 -0.22 -18.95 6.45
CA GLY A 26 -0.26 -20.32 5.95
C GLY A 26 0.17 -20.46 4.48
N ARG A 27 -0.15 -19.46 3.64
CA ARG A 27 0.09 -19.54 2.18
C ARG A 27 1.33 -18.80 1.72
N PHE A 28 1.79 -17.79 2.45
CA PHE A 28 2.96 -16.98 2.11
C PHE A 28 3.85 -16.74 3.35
N GLY A 29 4.30 -17.83 3.96
CA GLY A 29 5.23 -17.79 5.08
C GLY A 29 6.66 -17.42 4.66
N ARG A 30 7.58 -17.36 5.65
CA ARG A 30 8.95 -16.88 5.46
C ARG A 30 9.72 -17.59 4.35
N ASP A 31 9.56 -18.89 4.21
CA ASP A 31 10.29 -19.66 3.17
C ASP A 31 9.84 -19.26 1.77
N ARG A 32 8.54 -19.06 1.54
CA ARG A 32 8.02 -18.54 0.26
C ARG A 32 8.44 -17.08 0.02
N LEU A 33 8.47 -16.25 1.07
CA LEU A 33 9.00 -14.89 0.98
C LEU A 33 10.46 -14.91 0.48
N ARG A 34 11.31 -15.77 1.05
CA ARG A 34 12.71 -15.89 0.65
C ARG A 34 12.85 -16.45 -0.77
N ALA A 35 12.08 -17.44 -1.14
CA ALA A 35 12.05 -17.94 -2.51
C ALA A 35 11.64 -16.85 -3.52
N ALA A 36 10.66 -16.01 -3.19
CA ALA A 36 10.24 -14.89 -4.03
C ALA A 36 11.32 -13.79 -4.15
N VAL A 37 12.17 -13.60 -3.14
CA VAL A 37 13.33 -12.69 -3.23
C VAL A 37 14.38 -13.18 -4.23
N GLU A 38 14.58 -14.50 -4.31
CA GLU A 38 15.56 -15.12 -5.23
C GLU A 38 15.02 -15.24 -6.65
N ALA A 39 13.71 -15.48 -6.78
CA ALA A 39 13.01 -15.62 -8.06
C ALA A 39 11.74 -14.75 -8.06
N PRO A 40 11.84 -13.49 -8.45
CA PRO A 40 10.77 -12.51 -8.25
C PRO A 40 9.55 -12.66 -9.19
N ALA A 41 9.42 -13.74 -9.92
CA ALA A 41 8.21 -14.08 -10.68
C ALA A 41 7.06 -14.40 -9.72
N LEU A 42 5.85 -13.94 -10.05
CA LEU A 42 4.66 -14.20 -9.23
C LEU A 42 4.24 -15.68 -9.32
N ASP A 43 3.94 -16.24 -8.17
CA ASP A 43 3.29 -17.54 -8.07
C ASP A 43 1.82 -17.43 -8.51
N ARG A 44 1.55 -17.79 -9.77
CA ARG A 44 0.19 -17.74 -10.36
C ARG A 44 -0.79 -18.67 -9.64
N ALA A 45 -0.34 -19.72 -8.97
CA ALA A 45 -1.21 -20.60 -8.18
C ALA A 45 -1.65 -19.89 -6.91
N LEU A 46 -0.73 -19.28 -6.17
CA LEU A 46 -1.05 -18.43 -5.02
C LEU A 46 -1.96 -17.26 -5.42
N TRP A 47 -1.72 -16.66 -6.60
CA TRP A 47 -2.54 -15.54 -7.07
C TRP A 47 -4.01 -15.93 -7.30
N ARG A 48 -4.26 -17.11 -7.87
CA ARG A 48 -5.61 -17.67 -8.02
C ARG A 48 -6.24 -18.02 -6.67
N GLU A 49 -5.48 -18.64 -5.76
CA GLU A 49 -5.95 -18.93 -4.39
C GLU A 49 -6.41 -17.64 -3.67
N LEU A 50 -5.68 -16.53 -3.83
CA LEU A 50 -6.09 -15.23 -3.30
C LEU A 50 -7.37 -14.71 -3.97
N GLY A 51 -7.49 -14.86 -5.29
CA GLY A 51 -8.72 -14.52 -6.02
C GLY A 51 -9.92 -15.33 -5.56
N GLU A 52 -9.77 -16.66 -5.43
CA GLU A 52 -10.79 -17.57 -4.91
C GLU A 52 -11.21 -17.24 -3.47
N ALA A 53 -10.25 -16.76 -2.65
CA ALA A 53 -10.53 -16.25 -1.30
C ALA A 53 -11.21 -14.87 -1.28
N GLY A 54 -11.49 -14.29 -2.46
CA GLY A 54 -12.14 -12.99 -2.59
C GLY A 54 -11.22 -11.78 -2.39
N PHE A 55 -9.91 -11.97 -2.33
CA PHE A 55 -8.94 -10.89 -2.04
C PHE A 55 -9.07 -9.71 -3.01
N PHE A 56 -9.28 -9.97 -4.31
CA PHE A 56 -9.43 -8.91 -5.33
C PHE A 56 -10.89 -8.50 -5.55
N ALA A 57 -11.86 -9.31 -5.11
CA ALA A 57 -13.29 -9.10 -5.30
C ALA A 57 -13.99 -8.42 -4.10
N LEU A 58 -13.25 -8.03 -3.07
CA LEU A 58 -13.78 -7.49 -1.80
C LEU A 58 -14.86 -6.44 -2.00
N ARG A 59 -14.63 -5.49 -2.90
CA ARG A 59 -15.48 -4.32 -3.12
C ARG A 59 -16.45 -4.46 -4.29
N LEU A 60 -16.36 -5.52 -5.06
CA LEU A 60 -17.33 -5.81 -6.11
C LEU A 60 -18.68 -6.17 -5.50
N PRO A 61 -19.80 -5.68 -6.10
CA PRO A 61 -21.13 -6.11 -5.67
C PRO A 61 -21.32 -7.61 -5.86
N ALA A 62 -22.19 -8.22 -5.06
CA ALA A 62 -22.50 -9.65 -5.15
C ALA A 62 -22.99 -10.07 -6.56
N ALA A 63 -23.72 -9.19 -7.24
CA ALA A 63 -24.17 -9.40 -8.64
C ALA A 63 -23.00 -9.50 -9.64
N ALA A 64 -21.82 -8.98 -9.30
CA ALA A 64 -20.59 -9.07 -10.09
C ALA A 64 -19.60 -10.13 -9.51
N GLY A 65 -20.09 -11.05 -8.68
CA GLY A 65 -19.27 -12.11 -8.08
C GLY A 65 -18.39 -11.63 -6.92
N GLY A 66 -18.66 -10.46 -6.36
CA GLY A 66 -17.90 -9.91 -5.24
C GLY A 66 -18.55 -10.11 -3.88
N VAL A 67 -17.92 -9.57 -2.85
CA VAL A 67 -18.38 -9.64 -1.46
C VAL A 67 -19.24 -8.44 -1.06
N GLY A 68 -19.12 -7.32 -1.77
CA GLY A 68 -19.88 -6.09 -1.51
C GLY A 68 -19.39 -5.30 -0.30
N LEU A 69 -18.13 -5.48 0.10
CA LEU A 69 -17.51 -4.76 1.21
C LEU A 69 -17.06 -3.35 0.79
N GLY A 70 -16.68 -2.55 1.79
CA GLY A 70 -16.23 -1.18 1.60
C GLY A 70 -14.72 -1.02 1.48
N LEU A 71 -14.31 0.24 1.41
CA LEU A 71 -12.91 0.64 1.46
C LEU A 71 -12.27 0.36 2.84
N PRO A 72 -12.99 0.50 3.99
CA PRO A 72 -12.46 0.11 5.29
C PRO A 72 -11.99 -1.35 5.35
N GLU A 73 -12.78 -2.29 4.83
CA GLU A 73 -12.43 -3.70 4.82
C GLU A 73 -11.25 -3.99 3.89
N ALA A 74 -11.19 -3.33 2.72
CA ALA A 74 -10.05 -3.44 1.83
C ALA A 74 -8.75 -2.95 2.48
N VAL A 75 -8.80 -1.87 3.26
CA VAL A 75 -7.67 -1.35 4.03
C VAL A 75 -7.14 -2.39 5.03
N LEU A 76 -8.02 -3.09 5.76
CA LEU A 76 -7.62 -4.14 6.70
C LEU A 76 -6.89 -5.30 6.00
N VAL A 77 -7.39 -5.74 4.85
CA VAL A 77 -6.78 -6.80 4.04
C VAL A 77 -5.41 -6.36 3.49
N PHE A 78 -5.31 -5.10 3.03
CA PHE A 78 -4.05 -4.55 2.50
C PHE A 78 -3.02 -4.26 3.59
N GLU A 79 -3.43 -3.96 4.81
CA GLU A 79 -2.54 -3.90 5.98
C GLU A 79 -1.86 -5.25 6.19
N GLU A 80 -2.60 -6.35 6.19
CA GLU A 80 -2.04 -7.69 6.35
C GLU A 80 -1.15 -8.11 5.15
N ALA A 81 -1.51 -7.72 3.93
CA ALA A 81 -0.66 -7.94 2.75
C ALA A 81 0.68 -7.19 2.86
N GLY A 82 0.67 -5.95 3.37
CA GLY A 82 1.88 -5.17 3.64
C GLY A 82 2.73 -5.78 4.75
N ARG A 83 2.10 -6.25 5.81
CA ARG A 83 2.71 -6.98 6.92
C ARG A 83 3.47 -8.23 6.46
N ALA A 84 2.87 -8.99 5.53
CA ALA A 84 3.45 -10.21 4.96
C ALA A 84 4.49 -9.94 3.87
N LEU A 85 4.65 -8.70 3.39
CA LEU A 85 5.42 -8.36 2.19
C LEU A 85 4.92 -9.11 0.94
N LEU A 86 3.62 -9.38 0.85
CA LEU A 86 3.03 -10.08 -0.28
C LEU A 86 3.43 -9.40 -1.60
N PRO A 87 4.06 -10.11 -2.57
CA PRO A 87 4.47 -9.51 -3.84
C PRO A 87 3.29 -9.39 -4.81
N GLY A 88 3.47 -8.59 -5.84
CA GLY A 88 2.53 -8.45 -6.94
C GLY A 88 1.85 -7.07 -6.99
N PRO A 89 1.18 -6.76 -8.10
CA PRO A 89 0.47 -5.52 -8.31
C PRO A 89 -0.91 -5.52 -7.62
N LEU A 90 -0.91 -5.79 -6.30
CA LEU A 90 -2.11 -5.98 -5.47
C LEU A 90 -3.07 -4.79 -5.57
N VAL A 91 -2.51 -3.57 -5.42
CA VAL A 91 -3.29 -2.32 -5.49
C VAL A 91 -3.96 -2.18 -6.85
N ALA A 92 -3.20 -2.40 -7.93
CA ALA A 92 -3.72 -2.34 -9.28
C ALA A 92 -4.89 -3.33 -9.47
N CYS A 93 -4.71 -4.59 -9.09
CA CYS A 93 -5.76 -5.60 -9.23
C CYS A 93 -6.99 -5.27 -8.38
N GLN A 94 -6.83 -4.76 -7.15
CA GLN A 94 -7.97 -4.37 -6.31
C GLN A 94 -8.79 -3.23 -6.93
N VAL A 95 -8.13 -2.18 -7.44
CA VAL A 95 -8.86 -1.02 -7.98
C VAL A 95 -9.39 -1.26 -9.42
N LEU A 96 -8.82 -2.23 -10.13
CA LEU A 96 -9.20 -2.58 -11.50
C LEU A 96 -10.09 -3.84 -11.61
N ALA A 97 -10.44 -4.47 -10.49
CA ALA A 97 -11.23 -5.70 -10.48
C ALA A 97 -12.59 -5.58 -11.19
N SER A 98 -13.19 -4.36 -11.21
CA SER A 98 -14.42 -4.07 -11.95
C SER A 98 -14.22 -3.68 -13.41
N VAL A 99 -12.96 -3.48 -13.84
CA VAL A 99 -12.60 -2.92 -15.15
C VAL A 99 -12.01 -3.98 -16.07
N VAL A 100 -11.27 -4.93 -15.46
CA VAL A 100 -10.55 -5.97 -16.21
C VAL A 100 -11.07 -7.34 -15.79
N ASP A 101 -11.75 -8.01 -16.74
CA ASP A 101 -12.30 -9.35 -16.52
C ASP A 101 -11.20 -10.34 -16.12
N GLY A 102 -11.52 -11.24 -15.18
CA GLY A 102 -10.61 -12.27 -14.65
C GLY A 102 -9.65 -11.75 -13.58
N VAL A 103 -9.58 -10.44 -13.29
CA VAL A 103 -8.75 -9.90 -12.19
C VAL A 103 -9.36 -10.25 -10.83
N ALA A 104 -10.66 -10.14 -10.69
CA ALA A 104 -11.37 -10.46 -9.44
C ALA A 104 -11.15 -11.92 -8.98
N THR A 105 -11.04 -12.85 -9.93
CA THR A 105 -10.82 -14.28 -9.68
C THR A 105 -9.33 -14.67 -9.60
N GLY A 106 -8.42 -13.72 -9.86
CA GLY A 106 -6.99 -14.00 -9.92
C GLY A 106 -6.52 -14.76 -11.17
N GLU A 107 -7.40 -14.96 -12.16
CA GLU A 107 -7.05 -15.57 -13.45
C GLU A 107 -6.13 -14.66 -14.26
N ARG A 108 -6.37 -13.35 -14.17
CA ARG A 108 -5.60 -12.30 -14.84
C ARG A 108 -4.98 -11.34 -13.84
N ILE A 109 -3.84 -10.78 -14.22
CA ILE A 109 -3.11 -9.80 -13.43
C ILE A 109 -3.09 -8.48 -14.20
N ALA A 110 -3.62 -7.42 -13.59
CA ALA A 110 -3.60 -6.09 -14.17
C ALA A 110 -2.51 -5.23 -13.52
N GLY A 111 -1.75 -4.52 -14.35
CA GLY A 111 -0.87 -3.45 -13.94
C GLY A 111 -1.58 -2.10 -13.99
N LEU A 112 -1.11 -1.15 -13.21
CA LEU A 112 -1.60 0.23 -13.19
C LEU A 112 -0.43 1.20 -13.12
N CYS A 113 -0.37 2.10 -14.09
CA CYS A 113 0.63 3.16 -14.14
C CYS A 113 -0.07 4.52 -14.16
N ALA A 114 0.57 5.51 -13.54
CA ALA A 114 0.17 6.89 -13.64
C ALA A 114 1.30 7.70 -14.28
N ALA A 115 1.00 8.42 -15.34
CA ALA A 115 1.91 9.39 -15.92
C ALA A 115 1.87 10.66 -15.04
N ALA A 116 3.04 11.03 -14.54
CA ALA A 116 3.31 12.24 -13.78
C ALA A 116 4.55 12.93 -14.37
N ALA A 117 5.05 13.98 -13.73
CA ALA A 117 6.30 14.61 -14.13
C ALA A 117 7.48 13.65 -13.82
N GLY A 118 7.79 12.76 -14.76
CA GLY A 118 8.90 11.81 -14.60
C GLY A 118 8.70 10.49 -15.37
N PRO A 119 9.59 9.52 -15.16
CA PRO A 119 9.48 8.22 -15.83
C PRO A 119 8.27 7.44 -15.30
N VAL A 120 7.45 6.91 -16.19
CA VAL A 120 6.33 6.03 -15.82
C VAL A 120 6.88 4.66 -15.48
N LEU A 121 6.66 4.22 -14.24
CA LEU A 121 7.15 2.94 -13.73
C LEU A 121 6.03 1.89 -13.72
N TRP A 122 6.34 0.73 -14.28
CA TRP A 122 5.47 -0.43 -14.33
C TRP A 122 6.01 -1.51 -13.38
N GLU A 123 5.21 -1.90 -12.41
CA GLU A 123 5.50 -2.98 -11.46
C GLU A 123 5.11 -4.34 -12.06
N HIS A 124 5.93 -5.35 -11.85
CA HIS A 124 5.70 -6.72 -12.30
C HIS A 124 5.38 -6.87 -13.80
N PRO A 125 6.16 -6.25 -14.70
CA PRO A 125 5.84 -6.21 -16.13
C PRO A 125 5.75 -7.61 -16.78
N ALA A 126 6.53 -8.57 -16.31
CA ALA A 126 6.52 -9.95 -16.85
C ALA A 126 5.32 -10.77 -16.36
N ASP A 127 4.65 -10.35 -15.31
CA ASP A 127 3.54 -11.10 -14.71
C ASP A 127 2.17 -10.55 -15.10
N CYS A 128 2.09 -9.26 -15.50
CA CYS A 128 0.84 -8.63 -15.91
C CYS A 128 0.35 -9.16 -17.26
N ASP A 129 -0.95 -9.38 -17.36
CA ASP A 129 -1.64 -9.72 -18.62
C ASP A 129 -2.12 -8.44 -19.34
N GLU A 130 -2.43 -7.40 -18.57
CA GLU A 130 -2.87 -6.09 -19.06
C GLU A 130 -2.27 -4.95 -18.26
N LEU A 131 -2.20 -3.78 -18.89
CA LEU A 131 -1.78 -2.54 -18.26
C LEU A 131 -2.78 -1.44 -18.51
N ILE A 132 -3.14 -0.73 -17.44
CA ILE A 132 -3.90 0.52 -17.50
C ILE A 132 -2.93 1.66 -17.24
N LEU A 133 -2.93 2.65 -18.16
CA LEU A 133 -2.17 3.89 -18.03
C LEU A 133 -3.14 5.03 -17.77
N VAL A 134 -2.95 5.75 -16.67
CA VAL A 134 -3.67 7.00 -16.35
C VAL A 134 -2.77 8.18 -16.67
N GLU A 135 -3.19 9.03 -17.59
CA GLU A 135 -2.52 10.26 -17.99
C GLU A 135 -3.27 11.48 -17.47
N GLY A 136 -2.55 12.46 -16.94
CA GLY A 136 -3.06 13.71 -16.41
C GLY A 136 -2.32 14.13 -15.14
N ALA A 137 -2.53 15.37 -14.72
CA ALA A 137 -1.80 15.97 -13.60
C ALA A 137 -2.26 15.45 -12.22
N GLY A 138 -3.32 14.65 -12.16
CA GLY A 138 -3.87 14.14 -10.89
C GLY A 138 -4.63 15.19 -10.09
N LYS A 139 -4.85 16.39 -10.64
CA LYS A 139 -5.67 17.43 -10.02
C LYS A 139 -7.15 17.21 -10.35
N GLU A 140 -8.02 17.37 -9.35
CA GLU A 140 -9.46 17.26 -9.57
C GLU A 140 -9.93 18.27 -10.62
N GLY A 141 -10.69 17.79 -11.64
CA GLY A 141 -11.24 18.64 -12.70
C GLY A 141 -10.37 18.80 -13.95
N GLU A 142 -9.11 18.39 -13.97
CA GLU A 142 -8.31 18.33 -15.19
C GLU A 142 -8.50 16.95 -15.83
N GLY A 143 -9.15 16.91 -16.99
CA GLY A 143 -9.55 15.73 -17.78
C GLY A 143 -8.50 14.62 -17.92
N ASP A 144 -8.14 13.97 -16.82
CA ASP A 144 -7.32 12.77 -16.79
C ASP A 144 -7.95 11.72 -17.69
N ARG A 145 -7.13 11.01 -18.46
CA ARG A 145 -7.56 9.94 -19.34
C ARG A 145 -6.93 8.64 -18.94
N ALA A 146 -7.68 7.55 -19.03
CA ALA A 146 -7.17 6.21 -18.82
C ALA A 146 -7.19 5.43 -20.14
N PHE A 147 -6.15 4.65 -20.39
CA PHE A 147 -6.00 3.82 -21.56
C PHE A 147 -5.68 2.39 -21.15
N ARG A 148 -6.12 1.42 -21.94
CA ARG A 148 -5.90 -0.02 -21.71
C ARG A 148 -5.11 -0.61 -22.87
N ALA A 149 -4.16 -1.49 -22.55
CA ALA A 149 -3.42 -2.28 -23.51
C ALA A 149 -3.12 -3.68 -22.97
N ALA A 150 -3.02 -4.67 -23.85
CA ALA A 150 -2.44 -5.94 -23.47
C ALA A 150 -0.96 -5.75 -23.12
N ALA A 151 -0.47 -6.44 -22.10
CA ALA A 151 0.94 -6.29 -21.66
C ALA A 151 1.95 -6.56 -22.80
N SER A 152 1.58 -7.45 -23.74
CA SER A 152 2.40 -7.77 -24.92
C SER A 152 2.50 -6.64 -25.97
N GLU A 153 1.62 -5.66 -25.88
CA GLU A 153 1.60 -4.49 -26.81
C GLU A 153 2.36 -3.29 -26.24
N VAL A 154 2.80 -3.39 -24.97
CA VAL A 154 3.44 -2.31 -24.24
C VAL A 154 4.94 -2.44 -24.32
N ALA A 155 5.63 -1.38 -24.75
CA ALA A 155 7.08 -1.35 -24.73
C ALA A 155 7.61 -0.78 -23.42
N ALA A 156 8.53 -1.51 -22.76
CA ALA A 156 9.13 -1.09 -21.51
C ALA A 156 10.58 -1.55 -21.40
N ALA A 157 11.41 -0.76 -20.76
CA ALA A 157 12.81 -1.07 -20.48
C ALA A 157 12.96 -1.53 -19.02
N PRO A 158 13.54 -2.73 -18.75
CA PRO A 158 13.76 -3.20 -17.39
C PRO A 158 14.58 -2.22 -16.55
N LEU A 159 14.23 -2.11 -15.27
CA LEU A 159 14.96 -1.30 -14.29
C LEU A 159 15.38 -2.17 -13.11
N ALA A 160 16.57 -1.87 -12.56
CA ALA A 160 16.98 -2.44 -11.29
C ALA A 160 16.11 -1.87 -10.16
N SER A 161 15.31 -2.72 -9.52
CA SER A 161 14.51 -2.34 -8.38
C SER A 161 15.33 -2.42 -7.10
N VAL A 162 15.13 -1.46 -6.19
CA VAL A 162 15.68 -1.54 -4.83
C VAL A 162 14.98 -2.65 -4.02
N ASP A 163 13.70 -2.89 -4.29
CA ASP A 163 12.92 -3.96 -3.68
C ASP A 163 12.96 -5.23 -4.58
N PRO A 164 13.62 -6.31 -4.14
CA PRO A 164 13.73 -7.53 -4.94
C PRO A 164 12.38 -8.23 -5.18
N LEU A 165 11.36 -7.92 -4.36
CA LEU A 165 10.01 -8.47 -4.49
C LEU A 165 9.11 -7.64 -5.44
N THR A 166 9.62 -6.55 -6.01
CA THR A 166 8.87 -5.71 -6.94
C THR A 166 9.72 -5.42 -8.18
N PRO A 167 9.75 -6.34 -9.16
CA PRO A 167 10.36 -6.08 -10.46
C PRO A 167 9.78 -4.83 -11.11
N LEU A 168 10.63 -4.01 -11.71
CA LEU A 168 10.26 -2.73 -12.33
C LEU A 168 10.69 -2.67 -13.79
N ALA A 169 9.89 -1.97 -14.58
CA ALA A 169 10.28 -1.47 -15.89
C ALA A 169 9.88 -0.01 -16.05
N ARG A 170 10.62 0.72 -16.87
CA ARG A 170 10.24 2.05 -17.33
C ARG A 170 9.46 1.92 -18.62
N LEU A 171 8.25 2.44 -18.64
CA LEU A 171 7.42 2.51 -19.84
C LEU A 171 8.12 3.36 -20.89
N THR A 172 8.25 2.84 -22.11
CA THR A 172 8.88 3.55 -23.23
C THR A 172 7.88 3.90 -24.34
N ASP A 173 6.88 3.04 -24.55
CA ASP A 173 5.76 3.28 -25.42
C ASP A 173 4.49 2.56 -24.93
N PHE A 174 3.33 3.17 -25.20
CA PHE A 174 2.03 2.65 -24.80
C PHE A 174 0.99 2.98 -25.88
N PRO A 175 0.24 1.99 -26.41
CA PRO A 175 -0.81 2.23 -27.41
C PRO A 175 -1.98 2.98 -26.77
N ARG A 176 -2.26 4.20 -27.27
CA ARG A 176 -3.37 5.03 -26.82
C ARG A 176 -4.55 4.85 -27.76
N THR A 177 -5.30 3.79 -27.54
CA THR A 177 -6.56 3.52 -28.25
C THR A 177 -7.70 4.40 -27.69
N ALA A 178 -8.93 3.92 -27.68
CA ALA A 178 -10.03 4.65 -27.07
C ALA A 178 -9.83 4.81 -25.54
N PRO A 179 -10.02 6.00 -24.98
CA PRO A 179 -9.94 6.19 -23.55
C PRO A 179 -11.04 5.42 -22.82
N LEU A 180 -10.71 4.89 -21.64
CA LEU A 180 -11.66 4.24 -20.74
C LEU A 180 -12.46 5.30 -19.97
N ALA A 181 -13.75 5.04 -19.80
CA ALA A 181 -14.61 5.84 -18.92
C ALA A 181 -14.36 5.44 -17.45
N LEU A 182 -13.32 6.00 -16.84
CA LEU A 182 -12.93 5.75 -15.45
C LEU A 182 -12.85 7.05 -14.66
N ASP A 183 -13.31 7.02 -13.43
CA ASP A 183 -13.01 8.07 -12.45
C ASP A 183 -11.56 7.91 -11.98
N THR A 184 -10.67 8.57 -12.69
CA THR A 184 -9.22 8.48 -12.45
C THR A 184 -8.79 9.14 -11.15
N SER A 185 -9.50 10.19 -10.71
CA SER A 185 -9.25 10.85 -9.43
C SER A 185 -9.56 9.91 -8.27
N ARG A 186 -10.72 9.27 -8.28
CA ARG A 186 -11.08 8.25 -7.32
C ARG A 186 -10.09 7.08 -7.34
N LEU A 187 -9.73 6.58 -8.51
CA LEU A 187 -8.79 5.48 -8.67
C LEU A 187 -7.42 5.81 -8.05
N ARG A 188 -6.90 7.02 -8.28
CA ARG A 188 -5.64 7.49 -7.68
C ARG A 188 -5.74 7.57 -6.14
N ARG A 189 -6.83 8.12 -5.61
CA ARG A 189 -7.06 8.22 -4.16
C ARG A 189 -7.13 6.83 -3.52
N GLU A 190 -7.89 5.92 -4.09
CA GLU A 190 -8.00 4.54 -3.59
C GLU A 190 -6.65 3.81 -3.66
N ALA A 191 -5.90 3.97 -4.75
CA ALA A 191 -4.57 3.39 -4.88
C ALA A 191 -3.59 3.96 -3.83
N ALA A 192 -3.63 5.26 -3.55
CA ALA A 192 -2.84 5.90 -2.50
C ALA A 192 -3.18 5.33 -1.13
N LEU A 193 -4.47 5.22 -0.80
CA LEU A 193 -4.92 4.71 0.50
C LEU A 193 -4.58 3.22 0.70
N LEU A 194 -4.78 2.38 -0.31
CA LEU A 194 -4.40 0.96 -0.23
C LEU A 194 -2.88 0.78 -0.13
N THR A 195 -2.10 1.67 -0.76
CA THR A 195 -0.64 1.70 -0.58
C THR A 195 -0.27 2.13 0.84
N ALA A 196 -0.95 3.13 1.40
CA ALA A 196 -0.80 3.53 2.80
C ALA A 196 -1.12 2.39 3.78
N ALA A 197 -2.17 1.60 3.50
CA ALA A 197 -2.49 0.41 4.29
C ALA A 197 -1.35 -0.63 4.27
N GLN A 198 -0.74 -0.88 3.11
CA GLN A 198 0.41 -1.78 3.03
C GLN A 198 1.64 -1.22 3.79
N GLN A 199 1.88 0.08 3.74
CA GLN A 199 2.93 0.74 4.52
C GLN A 199 2.69 0.61 6.02
N LEU A 200 1.43 0.82 6.46
CA LEU A 200 1.01 0.61 7.85
C LEU A 200 1.29 -0.82 8.31
N GLY A 201 0.92 -1.82 7.52
CA GLY A 201 1.19 -3.23 7.82
C GLY A 201 2.69 -3.53 7.96
N SER A 202 3.52 -2.97 7.07
CA SER A 202 4.97 -3.05 7.15
C SER A 202 5.53 -2.37 8.41
N ALA A 203 5.03 -1.17 8.76
CA ALA A 203 5.40 -0.47 9.98
C ALA A 203 5.06 -1.28 11.24
N ALA A 204 3.86 -1.85 11.31
CA ALA A 204 3.43 -2.68 12.43
C ALA A 204 4.31 -3.94 12.56
N ARG A 205 4.64 -4.59 11.45
CA ARG A 205 5.49 -5.78 11.46
C ARG A 205 6.90 -5.49 11.95
N THR A 206 7.48 -4.38 11.55
CA THR A 206 8.84 -4.00 11.99
C THR A 206 8.89 -3.64 13.49
N VAL A 207 7.81 -3.09 14.07
CA VAL A 207 7.68 -2.95 15.54
C VAL A 207 7.77 -4.31 16.22
N GLU A 208 7.00 -5.29 15.76
CA GLU A 208 7.02 -6.64 16.35
C GLU A 208 8.40 -7.28 16.24
N MET A 209 9.02 -7.20 15.05
CA MET A 209 10.36 -7.74 14.83
C MET A 209 11.40 -7.11 15.77
N ALA A 210 11.33 -5.79 15.99
CA ALA A 210 12.23 -5.08 16.92
C ALA A 210 11.99 -5.51 18.36
N VAL A 211 10.73 -5.58 18.81
CA VAL A 211 10.36 -5.99 20.17
C VAL A 211 10.75 -7.45 20.44
N ASP A 212 10.47 -8.35 19.49
CA ASP A 212 10.84 -9.76 19.61
C ASP A 212 12.35 -9.96 19.67
N HIS A 213 13.11 -9.20 18.88
CA HIS A 213 14.56 -9.22 18.94
C HIS A 213 15.06 -8.66 20.28
N ALA A 214 14.53 -7.53 20.73
CA ALA A 214 14.91 -6.89 21.98
C ALA A 214 14.65 -7.77 23.22
N ARG A 215 13.63 -8.63 23.17
CA ARG A 215 13.31 -9.59 24.25
C ARG A 215 14.24 -10.81 24.27
N ARG A 216 14.72 -11.25 23.10
CA ARG A 216 15.50 -12.49 22.99
C ARG A 216 17.02 -12.28 22.95
N ARG A 217 17.46 -11.12 22.42
CA ARG A 217 18.89 -10.82 22.30
C ARG A 217 19.44 -10.36 23.63
N GLU A 218 20.48 -11.05 24.11
CA GLU A 218 21.19 -10.69 25.34
C GLU A 218 22.53 -10.01 25.05
N GLN A 219 22.84 -8.99 25.79
CA GLN A 219 24.14 -8.34 25.87
C GLN A 219 24.36 -7.86 27.32
N PHE A 220 25.61 -7.90 27.80
CA PHE A 220 25.97 -7.54 29.17
C PHE A 220 25.18 -8.33 30.22
N GLY A 221 24.82 -9.59 29.90
CA GLY A 221 24.13 -10.51 30.83
C GLY A 221 22.62 -10.27 30.96
N VAL A 222 22.02 -9.40 30.14
CA VAL A 222 20.56 -9.09 30.15
C VAL A 222 20.01 -8.95 28.74
N PRO A 223 18.68 -9.17 28.52
CA PRO A 223 18.04 -8.83 27.27
C PRO A 223 18.24 -7.36 26.91
N ILE A 224 18.53 -7.06 25.64
CA ILE A 224 18.78 -5.67 25.20
C ILE A 224 17.56 -4.77 25.40
N GLY A 225 16.35 -5.33 25.45
CA GLY A 225 15.13 -4.61 25.78
C GLY A 225 15.07 -4.09 27.22
N SER A 226 16.02 -4.45 28.11
CA SER A 226 16.15 -3.84 29.46
C SER A 226 16.73 -2.43 29.39
N PHE A 227 17.47 -2.09 28.33
CA PHE A 227 18.11 -0.78 28.19
C PHE A 227 17.09 0.28 27.71
N GLN A 228 17.12 1.46 28.37
CA GLN A 228 16.16 2.53 28.09
C GLN A 228 16.20 3.03 26.66
N ALA A 229 17.37 3.11 26.03
CA ALA A 229 17.51 3.53 24.65
C ALA A 229 16.72 2.61 23.69
N VAL A 230 16.77 1.29 23.89
CA VAL A 230 16.03 0.30 23.08
C VAL A 230 14.52 0.39 23.35
N LYS A 231 14.12 0.55 24.64
CA LYS A 231 12.71 0.73 25.01
C LYS A 231 12.11 1.97 24.35
N HIS A 232 12.80 3.10 24.41
CA HIS A 232 12.33 4.36 23.82
C HIS A 232 12.22 4.25 22.30
N LEU A 233 13.17 3.57 21.65
CA LEU A 233 13.13 3.35 20.20
C LEU A 233 11.89 2.53 19.80
N CYS A 234 11.65 1.39 20.46
CA CYS A 234 10.47 0.56 20.23
C CYS A 234 9.15 1.31 20.53
N ALA A 235 9.14 2.14 21.59
CA ALA A 235 7.96 2.96 21.92
C ALA A 235 7.68 4.00 20.84
N GLN A 236 8.69 4.69 20.32
CA GLN A 236 8.55 5.64 19.22
C GLN A 236 8.05 4.97 17.92
N MET A 237 8.55 3.76 17.63
CA MET A 237 8.05 2.97 16.50
C MET A 237 6.56 2.68 16.65
N LEU A 238 6.10 2.27 17.84
CA LEU A 238 4.69 2.02 18.12
C LEU A 238 3.85 3.29 17.94
N VAL A 239 4.29 4.42 18.51
CA VAL A 239 3.57 5.70 18.40
C VAL A 239 3.35 6.08 16.93
N ARG A 240 4.42 6.02 16.09
CA ARG A 240 4.28 6.30 14.65
C ARG A 240 3.28 5.36 13.96
N THR A 241 3.31 4.07 14.31
CA THR A 241 2.39 3.08 13.74
C THR A 241 0.95 3.39 14.12
N GLU A 242 0.66 3.73 15.38
CA GLU A 242 -0.72 3.98 15.83
C GLU A 242 -1.27 5.32 15.32
N ILE A 243 -0.43 6.34 15.16
CA ILE A 243 -0.82 7.60 14.50
C ILE A 243 -1.19 7.31 13.03
N ALA A 244 -0.33 6.59 12.30
CA ALA A 244 -0.59 6.22 10.92
C ALA A 244 -1.86 5.34 10.79
N ARG A 245 -2.08 4.40 11.72
CA ARG A 245 -3.28 3.54 11.76
C ARG A 245 -4.54 4.37 11.89
N SER A 246 -4.56 5.30 12.82
CA SER A 246 -5.71 6.17 13.03
C SER A 246 -6.05 6.98 11.79
N ALA A 247 -5.04 7.55 11.12
CA ALA A 247 -5.23 8.32 9.90
C ALA A 247 -5.70 7.44 8.72
N VAL A 248 -5.08 6.27 8.50
CA VAL A 248 -5.46 5.35 7.41
C VAL A 248 -6.88 4.82 7.59
N TYR A 249 -7.27 4.47 8.82
CA TYR A 249 -8.61 3.97 9.08
C TYR A 249 -9.66 5.08 8.94
N ALA A 250 -9.38 6.30 9.41
CA ALA A 250 -10.28 7.45 9.22
C ALA A 250 -10.48 7.74 7.73
N ALA A 251 -9.39 7.88 6.97
CA ALA A 251 -9.43 8.13 5.54
C ALA A 251 -10.16 7.03 4.75
N SER A 252 -10.18 5.78 5.25
CA SER A 252 -10.93 4.69 4.61
C SER A 252 -12.45 4.86 4.73
N VAL A 253 -12.92 5.53 5.77
CA VAL A 253 -14.35 5.77 6.01
C VAL A 253 -14.84 6.96 5.20
N THR A 254 -14.05 8.03 5.14
CA THR A 254 -14.44 9.28 4.47
C THR A 254 -14.15 9.26 2.97
N GLY A 255 -13.04 8.67 2.55
CA GLY A 255 -12.53 8.74 1.18
C GLY A 255 -12.11 10.15 0.75
N ASP A 256 -12.00 11.08 1.70
CA ASP A 256 -11.61 12.46 1.45
C ASP A 256 -10.17 12.56 0.94
N ALA A 257 -9.93 13.44 -0.03
CA ALA A 257 -8.64 13.55 -0.71
C ALA A 257 -7.51 14.03 0.23
N LEU A 258 -7.80 14.99 1.10
CA LEU A 258 -6.81 15.54 2.05
C LEU A 258 -6.51 14.53 3.17
N GLU A 259 -7.54 13.83 3.66
CA GLU A 259 -7.35 12.79 4.67
C GLU A 259 -6.54 11.62 4.10
N VAL A 260 -6.78 11.21 2.86
CA VAL A 260 -6.00 10.18 2.18
C VAL A 260 -4.54 10.63 1.99
N ALA A 261 -4.31 11.88 1.60
CA ALA A 261 -2.96 12.44 1.47
C ALA A 261 -2.21 12.43 2.81
N GLY A 262 -2.86 12.87 3.89
CA GLY A 262 -2.31 12.84 5.24
C GLY A 262 -2.03 11.43 5.74
N ALA A 263 -2.96 10.51 5.52
CA ALA A 263 -2.80 9.09 5.87
C ALA A 263 -1.60 8.45 5.14
N LYS A 264 -1.43 8.75 3.84
CA LYS A 264 -0.31 8.24 3.05
C LYS A 264 1.02 8.77 3.56
N LEU A 265 1.14 10.07 3.85
CA LEU A 265 2.35 10.67 4.42
C LEU A 265 2.75 10.03 5.74
N LEU A 266 1.80 9.87 6.65
CA LEU A 266 2.04 9.28 7.97
C LEU A 266 2.42 7.79 7.87
N ALA A 267 1.78 7.04 6.98
CA ALA A 267 2.08 5.63 6.78
C ALA A 267 3.45 5.41 6.13
N ASP A 268 3.83 6.23 5.15
CA ASP A 268 5.15 6.19 4.50
C ASP A 268 6.26 6.52 5.50
N GLU A 269 6.08 7.58 6.28
CA GLU A 269 7.02 7.94 7.34
C GLU A 269 7.18 6.82 8.38
N ALA A 270 6.05 6.26 8.84
CA ALA A 270 6.05 5.17 9.80
C ALA A 270 6.78 3.94 9.24
N ALA A 271 6.49 3.52 8.01
CA ALA A 271 7.12 2.34 7.39
C ALA A 271 8.64 2.53 7.24
N VAL A 272 9.07 3.67 6.69
CA VAL A 272 10.50 3.92 6.45
C VAL A 272 11.27 4.06 7.76
N ARG A 273 10.77 4.87 8.71
CA ARG A 273 11.46 5.10 9.99
C ARG A 273 11.45 3.86 10.86
N ASN A 274 10.34 3.14 10.96
CA ASN A 274 10.27 1.94 11.77
C ASN A 274 11.18 0.82 11.23
N ALA A 275 11.27 0.65 9.91
CA ALA A 275 12.21 -0.31 9.34
C ALA A 275 13.67 0.05 9.66
N ARG A 276 14.04 1.34 9.60
CA ARG A 276 15.39 1.82 10.01
C ARG A 276 15.65 1.59 11.50
N ASP A 277 14.69 1.91 12.35
CA ASP A 277 14.81 1.71 13.79
C ASP A 277 14.88 0.22 14.14
N CYS A 278 14.13 -0.63 13.44
CA CYS A 278 14.22 -2.09 13.58
C CYS A 278 15.62 -2.61 13.18
N LEU A 279 16.21 -2.10 12.09
CA LEU A 279 17.59 -2.39 11.71
C LEU A 279 18.56 -2.00 12.85
N GLN A 280 18.37 -0.82 13.44
CA GLN A 280 19.20 -0.33 14.54
C GLN A 280 19.07 -1.24 15.77
N VAL A 281 17.85 -1.68 16.12
CA VAL A 281 17.62 -2.61 17.25
C VAL A 281 18.28 -3.97 17.00
N GLN A 282 18.25 -4.46 15.76
CA GLN A 282 18.89 -5.73 15.39
C GLN A 282 20.41 -5.62 15.29
N GLY A 283 20.95 -4.41 15.18
CA GLY A 283 22.39 -4.16 15.09
C GLY A 283 23.01 -4.82 13.86
N GLY A 284 24.21 -5.38 13.98
CA GLY A 284 24.91 -6.02 12.84
C GLY A 284 24.11 -7.10 12.14
N MET A 285 23.25 -7.83 12.85
CA MET A 285 22.37 -8.85 12.27
C MET A 285 21.37 -8.26 11.28
N GLY A 286 20.84 -7.06 11.55
CA GLY A 286 19.87 -6.40 10.69
C GLY A 286 20.41 -6.05 9.30
N PHE A 287 21.73 -5.90 9.16
CA PHE A 287 22.39 -5.61 7.88
C PHE A 287 22.76 -6.86 7.08
N THR A 288 22.51 -8.05 7.61
CA THR A 288 22.77 -9.30 6.90
C THR A 288 21.62 -9.62 5.94
N TRP A 289 21.92 -10.39 4.88
CA TRP A 289 20.89 -10.79 3.89
C TRP A 289 19.83 -11.73 4.50
N GLU A 290 20.17 -12.43 5.58
CA GLU A 290 19.28 -13.35 6.30
C GLU A 290 18.19 -12.65 7.10
N ALA A 291 18.39 -11.38 7.46
CA ALA A 291 17.40 -10.58 8.17
C ALA A 291 16.30 -10.10 7.21
N ASP A 292 15.02 -10.27 7.58
CA ASP A 292 13.92 -9.87 6.71
C ASP A 292 13.61 -8.36 6.77
N VAL A 293 14.15 -7.65 7.77
CA VAL A 293 13.86 -6.24 8.00
C VAL A 293 14.27 -5.33 6.83
N HIS A 294 15.38 -5.65 6.14
CA HIS A 294 15.81 -4.84 4.99
C HIS A 294 14.81 -4.92 3.81
N LEU A 295 14.02 -6.01 3.72
CA LEU A 295 12.97 -6.15 2.70
C LEU A 295 11.83 -5.15 2.97
N HIS A 296 11.44 -4.98 4.26
CA HIS A 296 10.48 -3.96 4.66
C HIS A 296 10.96 -2.55 4.32
N LEU A 297 12.23 -2.22 4.60
CA LEU A 297 12.79 -0.91 4.28
C LEU A 297 12.83 -0.63 2.77
N LYS A 298 13.28 -1.59 1.98
CA LYS A 298 13.36 -1.48 0.52
C LYS A 298 11.98 -1.30 -0.12
N ARG A 299 10.99 -2.08 0.34
CA ARG A 299 9.61 -1.96 -0.08
C ARG A 299 9.02 -0.62 0.33
N ALA A 300 9.29 -0.15 1.55
CA ALA A 300 8.81 1.12 2.05
C ALA A 300 9.33 2.30 1.22
N TRP A 301 10.59 2.30 0.82
CA TRP A 301 11.14 3.33 -0.07
C TRP A 301 10.43 3.36 -1.42
N LEU A 302 10.22 2.19 -2.05
CA LEU A 302 9.54 2.13 -3.34
C LEU A 302 8.10 2.64 -3.25
N ARG A 303 7.36 2.21 -2.23
CA ARG A 303 5.95 2.59 -2.05
C ARG A 303 5.76 4.04 -1.66
N ALA A 304 6.72 4.66 -0.99
CA ALA A 304 6.68 6.09 -0.66
C ALA A 304 6.68 6.99 -1.91
N GLU A 305 7.20 6.49 -3.04
CA GLU A 305 7.22 7.21 -4.32
C GLU A 305 6.00 6.86 -5.22
N ARG A 306 5.08 6.00 -4.74
CA ARG A 306 3.91 5.56 -5.51
C ARG A 306 2.66 6.29 -5.04
N TRP A 307 1.83 6.72 -5.99
CA TRP A 307 0.52 7.34 -5.74
C TRP A 307 0.59 8.63 -4.91
N GLY A 308 1.58 9.45 -5.19
CA GLY A 308 1.88 10.69 -4.50
C GLY A 308 3.16 10.59 -3.65
N ALA A 309 4.24 11.24 -4.10
CA ALA A 309 5.44 11.41 -3.30
C ALA A 309 5.19 12.41 -2.16
N ALA A 310 5.99 12.32 -1.09
CA ALA A 310 5.79 13.14 0.11
C ALA A 310 5.67 14.65 -0.17
N ARG A 311 6.43 15.16 -1.15
CA ARG A 311 6.35 16.57 -1.56
C ARG A 311 4.99 16.93 -2.16
N GLU A 312 4.50 16.10 -3.09
CA GLU A 312 3.22 16.33 -3.79
C GLU A 312 2.04 16.30 -2.81
N LEU A 313 2.07 15.33 -1.88
CA LEU A 313 1.03 15.19 -0.85
C LEU A 313 1.08 16.36 0.15
N ALA A 314 2.26 16.83 0.53
CA ALA A 314 2.42 17.97 1.41
C ALA A 314 1.94 19.29 0.75
N GLU A 315 2.21 19.48 -0.54
CA GLU A 315 1.71 20.60 -1.33
C GLU A 315 0.17 20.56 -1.40
N LEU A 316 -0.44 19.39 -1.66
CA LEU A 316 -1.89 19.22 -1.66
C LEU A 316 -2.53 19.58 -0.32
N LEU A 317 -1.94 19.13 0.79
CA LEU A 317 -2.41 19.44 2.13
C LEU A 317 -2.29 20.94 2.44
N ALA A 318 -1.19 21.58 2.04
CA ALA A 318 -1.01 23.02 2.24
C ALA A 318 -2.03 23.83 1.44
N GLU A 319 -2.28 23.47 0.18
CA GLU A 319 -3.32 24.10 -0.66
C GLU A 319 -4.72 23.96 0.00
N GLY A 320 -5.05 22.76 0.51
CA GLY A 320 -6.33 22.51 1.19
C GLY A 320 -6.52 23.33 2.47
N LEU A 321 -5.45 23.51 3.26
CA LEU A 321 -5.50 24.35 4.46
C LEU A 321 -5.73 25.84 4.15
N VAL A 322 -5.11 26.36 3.09
CA VAL A 322 -5.30 27.75 2.66
C VAL A 322 -6.73 27.97 2.18
N THR A 323 -7.25 27.10 1.33
CA THR A 323 -8.61 27.19 0.79
C THR A 323 -9.67 27.07 1.91
N GLY A 324 -9.46 26.18 2.87
CA GLY A 324 -10.34 26.03 4.03
C GLY A 324 -10.38 27.28 4.91
N ALA A 325 -9.21 27.88 5.17
CA ALA A 325 -9.11 29.10 5.95
C ALA A 325 -9.77 30.32 5.26
N GLU A 326 -9.68 30.42 3.93
CA GLU A 326 -10.35 31.46 3.15
C GLU A 326 -11.88 31.33 3.22
N ALA A 327 -12.39 30.09 3.07
CA ALA A 327 -13.82 29.81 3.16
C ALA A 327 -14.41 30.12 4.55
N GLU A 328 -13.68 29.82 5.63
CA GLU A 328 -14.07 30.15 7.00
C GLU A 328 -14.05 31.68 7.24
N SER A 329 -13.06 32.40 6.67
CA SER A 329 -12.97 33.85 6.76
C SER A 329 -14.12 34.57 6.04
N GLU A 330 -14.54 34.09 4.88
CA GLU A 330 -15.67 34.63 4.14
C GLU A 330 -17.00 34.34 4.84
N ALA A 331 -17.15 33.16 5.46
CA ALA A 331 -18.35 32.81 6.22
C ALA A 331 -18.51 33.64 7.53
N GLY A 332 -17.39 33.99 8.16
CA GLY A 332 -17.38 34.81 9.38
C GLY A 332 -17.57 36.34 9.18
N VAL A 333 -17.58 36.81 7.94
CA VAL A 333 -17.82 38.25 7.61
C VAL A 333 -19.32 38.53 7.39
N VAL A 334 -20.18 37.51 7.43
CA VAL A 334 -21.65 37.64 7.18
C VAL A 334 -22.47 37.74 8.49
N GLU A 335 -21.85 37.77 9.67
CA GLU A 335 -22.47 38.11 10.95
C GLU A 335 -22.10 39.55 11.35
#